data_366e1cd7937137782e068bf62717f921
#
_entry.id   366e1cd7937137782e068bf62717f921
#
_cell.length_a   1.000
_cell.length_b   1.000
_cell.length_c   1.000
_cell.angle_alpha   90.00
_cell.angle_beta   90.00
_cell.angle_gamma   90.00
#
_symmetry.space_group_name_H-M   'P 1'
#
loop_
_entity.id
_entity.type
_entity.pdbx_description
1 polymer ?
#
loop_
_entity_poly.entity_id
_entity_poly.type
_entity_poly.pdbx_seq_one_letter_code
_entity_poly.pdbx_strand_id
1 'polypeptide(L)'
;MYKRQVIFLTLGTGIGSAFFLDGQLFPNTELGHLTVGDDEAEKIASSAVKDREELKYKQWTKRLNKVLAEYEKLFNPQAFLIGGGISRKFEKWGPHLDIETPVMPAQLRNRAGIVGAAMAAVDGLKP
;
A
#
# COMPACT_ATOMS: atom_id res chain seq x y z
N MET A 1 -20.17 -14.49 1.85
CA MET A 1 -20.14 -13.70 0.61
C MET A 1 -18.76 -13.11 0.41
N TYR A 2 -18.25 -13.25 -0.78
CA TYR A 2 -16.93 -12.72 -1.15
C TYR A 2 -16.99 -11.20 -1.30
N LYS A 3 -16.16 -10.48 -0.55
CA LYS A 3 -16.06 -9.03 -0.63
C LYS A 3 -14.72 -8.63 -1.23
N ARG A 4 -14.75 -7.75 -2.22
CA ARG A 4 -13.52 -7.25 -2.86
C ARG A 4 -13.01 -6.07 -2.07
N GLN A 5 -12.09 -6.34 -1.15
CA GLN A 5 -11.49 -5.34 -0.30
C GLN A 5 -10.06 -5.06 -0.75
N VAL A 6 -9.81 -3.81 -1.11
CA VAL A 6 -8.50 -3.35 -1.56
C VAL A 6 -8.10 -2.16 -0.69
N ILE A 7 -6.87 -2.18 -0.21
CA ILE A 7 -6.30 -1.05 0.51
C ILE A 7 -5.39 -0.29 -0.45
N PHE A 8 -5.71 0.99 -0.65
CA PHE A 8 -4.89 1.89 -1.45
C PHE A 8 -4.00 2.70 -0.53
N LEU A 9 -2.71 2.73 -0.82
CA LEU A 9 -1.72 3.45 -0.03
C LEU A 9 -0.91 4.38 -0.93
N THR A 10 -0.67 5.60 -0.47
CA THR A 10 0.31 6.48 -1.08
C THR A 10 1.48 6.62 -0.12
N LEU A 11 2.67 6.30 -0.62
CA LEU A 11 3.89 6.33 0.19
C LEU A 11 4.72 7.53 -0.24
N GLY A 12 4.46 8.68 0.37
CA GLY A 12 5.13 9.93 0.03
C GLY A 12 5.75 10.56 1.27
N THR A 13 5.39 11.81 1.57
CA THR A 13 5.81 12.51 2.79
C THR A 13 5.38 11.75 4.03
N GLY A 14 4.18 11.18 3.97
CA GLY A 14 3.64 10.28 4.97
C GLY A 14 3.04 9.08 4.26
N ILE A 15 2.12 8.38 4.91
CA ILE A 15 1.36 7.29 4.30
C ILE A 15 -0.12 7.70 4.27
N GLY A 16 -0.61 7.99 3.06
CA GLY A 16 -2.04 8.20 2.84
C GLY A 16 -2.71 6.86 2.57
N SER A 17 -3.98 6.73 2.94
CA SER A 17 -4.70 5.48 2.77
C SER A 17 -6.16 5.67 2.45
N ALA A 18 -6.73 4.70 1.75
CA ALA A 18 -8.15 4.61 1.45
C ALA A 18 -8.51 3.15 1.27
N PHE A 19 -9.74 2.81 1.62
CA PHE A 19 -10.25 1.46 1.41
C PHE A 19 -11.22 1.44 0.24
N PHE A 20 -11.21 0.35 -0.51
CA PHE A 20 -12.24 0.03 -1.49
C PHE A 20 -12.91 -1.26 -1.05
N LEU A 21 -14.23 -1.22 -0.91
CA LEU A 21 -15.02 -2.39 -0.63
C LEU A 21 -16.07 -2.52 -1.72
N ASP A 22 -15.96 -3.56 -2.54
CA ASP A 22 -16.82 -3.79 -3.69
C ASP A 22 -16.92 -2.56 -4.62
N GLY A 23 -15.78 -1.88 -4.82
CA GLY A 23 -15.68 -0.71 -5.68
C GLY A 23 -16.09 0.60 -5.04
N GLN A 24 -16.53 0.59 -3.78
CA GLN A 24 -16.91 1.81 -3.07
C GLN A 24 -15.72 2.35 -2.29
N LEU A 25 -15.42 3.62 -2.50
CA LEU A 25 -14.30 4.30 -1.86
C LEU A 25 -14.65 4.70 -0.43
N PHE A 26 -13.80 4.35 0.50
CA PHE A 26 -13.83 4.83 1.88
C PHE A 26 -12.51 5.58 2.11
N PRO A 27 -12.50 6.93 2.00
CA PRO A 27 -11.28 7.71 2.05
C PRO A 27 -10.87 8.09 3.46
N ASN A 28 -9.65 8.61 3.59
CA ASN A 28 -9.14 9.23 4.83
C ASN A 28 -9.11 8.27 6.02
N THR A 29 -8.60 7.06 5.79
CA THR A 29 -8.56 6.02 6.82
C THR A 29 -7.38 6.15 7.78
N GLU A 30 -6.43 7.04 7.47
CA GLU A 30 -5.33 7.42 8.37
C GLU A 30 -4.47 6.23 8.88
N LEU A 31 -4.28 5.22 8.04
CA LEU A 31 -3.47 4.05 8.43
C LEU A 31 -2.00 4.38 8.65
N GLY A 32 -1.53 5.52 8.10
CA GLY A 32 -0.17 5.98 8.37
C GLY A 32 0.11 6.28 9.83
N HIS A 33 -0.94 6.56 10.60
CA HIS A 33 -0.82 6.82 12.03
C HIS A 33 -0.93 5.57 12.90
N LEU A 34 -1.19 4.41 12.30
CA LEU A 34 -1.25 3.16 13.04
C LEU A 34 0.14 2.84 13.59
N THR A 35 0.19 2.49 14.87
CA THR A 35 1.45 2.07 15.50
C THR A 35 1.83 0.68 15.02
N VAL A 36 3.05 0.57 14.50
CA VAL A 36 3.63 -0.70 14.05
C VAL A 36 4.94 -0.88 14.80
N GLY A 37 4.96 -1.84 15.72
CA GLY A 37 6.10 -1.96 16.62
C GLY A 37 6.17 -0.77 17.57
N ASP A 38 7.21 0.05 17.46
CA ASP A 38 7.45 1.16 18.39
C ASP A 38 7.08 2.54 17.83
N ASP A 39 6.60 2.63 16.57
CA ASP A 39 6.36 3.93 15.96
C ASP A 39 5.19 3.86 14.97
N GLU A 40 4.74 5.03 14.53
CA GLU A 40 3.70 5.13 13.51
C GLU A 40 4.22 4.62 12.15
N ALA A 41 3.34 3.98 11.39
CA ALA A 41 3.69 3.38 10.10
C ALA A 41 4.40 4.36 9.16
N GLU A 42 3.93 5.60 9.07
CA GLU A 42 4.53 6.57 8.15
C GLU A 42 5.92 7.02 8.57
N LYS A 43 6.25 6.93 9.86
CA LYS A 43 7.58 7.23 10.36
C LYS A 43 8.55 6.08 10.13
N ILE A 44 8.02 4.91 9.81
CA ILE A 44 8.82 3.72 9.54
C ILE A 44 9.07 3.56 8.04
N ALA A 45 8.05 3.73 7.20
CA ALA A 45 8.09 3.28 5.81
C ALA A 45 7.56 4.26 4.77
N SER A 46 7.40 5.55 5.08
CA SER A 46 7.09 6.52 4.02
C SER A 46 8.30 6.66 3.09
N SER A 47 8.08 7.15 1.86
CA SER A 47 9.21 7.36 0.96
C SER A 47 10.12 8.48 1.45
N ALA A 48 9.56 9.46 2.19
CA ALA A 48 10.36 10.52 2.81
C ALA A 48 11.36 9.96 3.82
N VAL A 49 10.97 8.92 4.56
CA VAL A 49 11.87 8.25 5.50
C VAL A 49 13.04 7.59 4.75
N LYS A 50 12.72 6.95 3.62
CA LYS A 50 13.74 6.31 2.79
C LYS A 50 14.80 7.34 2.37
N ASP A 51 14.36 8.49 1.89
CA ASP A 51 15.25 9.53 1.40
C ASP A 51 16.05 10.17 2.54
N ARG A 52 15.37 10.50 3.64
CA ARG A 52 16.01 11.16 4.79
C ARG A 52 17.07 10.29 5.44
N GLU A 53 16.82 8.99 5.54
CA GLU A 53 17.75 8.03 6.14
C GLU A 53 18.65 7.35 5.12
N GLU A 54 18.56 7.75 3.87
CA GLU A 54 19.38 7.23 2.77
C GLU A 54 19.32 5.70 2.69
N LEU A 55 18.11 5.15 2.84
CA LEU A 55 17.90 3.71 2.77
C LEU A 55 17.92 3.22 1.33
N LYS A 56 18.54 2.07 1.12
CA LYS A 56 18.43 1.37 -0.16
C LYS A 56 17.05 0.75 -0.29
N TYR A 57 16.62 0.45 -1.52
CA TYR A 57 15.29 -0.14 -1.75
C TYR A 57 15.08 -1.40 -0.91
N LYS A 58 16.08 -2.28 -0.83
CA LYS A 58 15.97 -3.50 -0.04
C LYS A 58 15.73 -3.20 1.44
N GLN A 59 16.46 -2.23 2.00
CA GLN A 59 16.34 -1.84 3.40
C GLN A 59 14.99 -1.20 3.68
N TRP A 60 14.56 -0.31 2.81
CA TRP A 60 13.26 0.36 2.94
C TRP A 60 12.11 -0.64 2.82
N THR A 61 12.19 -1.57 1.85
CA THR A 61 11.14 -2.56 1.64
C THR A 61 11.01 -3.49 2.84
N LYS A 62 12.12 -3.76 3.53
CA LYS A 62 12.06 -4.54 4.76
C LYS A 62 11.19 -3.87 5.80
N ARG A 63 11.27 -2.53 5.92
CA ARG A 63 10.38 -1.77 6.80
C ARG A 63 8.95 -1.77 6.29
N LEU A 64 8.77 -1.62 4.98
CA LEU A 64 7.44 -1.66 4.38
C LEU A 64 6.76 -3.01 4.61
N ASN A 65 7.50 -4.10 4.54
CA ASN A 65 6.97 -5.44 4.83
C ASN A 65 6.35 -5.50 6.22
N LYS A 66 6.98 -4.89 7.22
CA LYS A 66 6.44 -4.87 8.58
C LYS A 66 5.12 -4.12 8.65
N VAL A 67 5.03 -2.99 7.95
CA VAL A 67 3.82 -2.17 7.92
C VAL A 67 2.70 -2.90 7.20
N LEU A 68 2.98 -3.44 6.02
CA LEU A 68 1.99 -4.17 5.24
C LEU A 68 1.51 -5.44 5.95
N ALA A 69 2.42 -6.13 6.65
CA ALA A 69 2.05 -7.32 7.41
C ALA A 69 1.08 -6.98 8.53
N GLU A 70 1.24 -5.83 9.18
CA GLU A 70 0.31 -5.39 10.21
C GLU A 70 -1.06 -5.06 9.61
N TYR A 71 -1.09 -4.37 8.48
CA TYR A 71 -2.35 -4.09 7.77
C TYR A 71 -3.02 -5.39 7.31
N GLU A 72 -2.24 -6.33 6.80
CA GLU A 72 -2.72 -7.64 6.36
C GLU A 72 -3.40 -8.39 7.51
N LYS A 73 -2.76 -8.37 8.67
CA LYS A 73 -3.27 -9.02 9.88
C LYS A 73 -4.58 -8.40 10.35
N LEU A 74 -4.68 -7.06 10.32
CA LEU A 74 -5.84 -6.34 10.83
C LEU A 74 -7.02 -6.33 9.86
N PHE A 75 -6.77 -6.25 8.58
CA PHE A 75 -7.82 -6.02 7.59
C PHE A 75 -8.00 -7.16 6.59
N ASN A 76 -7.01 -8.02 6.47
CA ASN A 76 -7.04 -9.14 5.53
C ASN A 76 -7.55 -8.75 4.14
N PRO A 77 -6.93 -7.74 3.49
CA PRO A 77 -7.38 -7.29 2.18
C PRO A 77 -7.01 -8.31 1.10
N GLN A 78 -7.63 -8.18 -0.07
CA GLN A 78 -7.31 -9.01 -1.22
C GLN A 78 -6.11 -8.49 -1.99
N ALA A 79 -5.84 -7.18 -1.88
CA ALA A 79 -4.69 -6.57 -2.54
C ALA A 79 -4.34 -5.25 -1.87
N PHE A 80 -3.07 -4.88 -1.99
CA PHE A 80 -2.60 -3.52 -1.71
C PHE A 80 -2.30 -2.84 -3.03
N LEU A 81 -2.76 -1.62 -3.18
CA LEU A 81 -2.50 -0.81 -4.36
C LEU A 81 -1.65 0.38 -3.92
N ILE A 82 -0.47 0.50 -4.49
CA ILE A 82 0.51 1.51 -4.06
C ILE A 82 0.59 2.62 -5.09
N GLY A 83 0.25 3.85 -4.67
CA GLY A 83 0.38 5.04 -5.50
C GLY A 83 1.50 5.96 -5.01
N GLY A 84 1.60 7.11 -5.65
CA GLY A 84 2.65 8.08 -5.36
C GLY A 84 3.90 7.85 -6.19
N GLY A 85 4.89 8.72 -6.01
CA GLY A 85 6.12 8.68 -6.83
C GLY A 85 6.88 7.36 -6.73
N ILE A 86 6.90 6.75 -5.54
CA ILE A 86 7.63 5.49 -5.33
C ILE A 86 7.03 4.31 -6.12
N SER A 87 5.75 4.40 -6.49
CA SER A 87 5.11 3.35 -7.27
C SER A 87 5.74 3.20 -8.66
N ARG A 88 6.31 4.28 -9.20
CA ARG A 88 6.99 4.26 -10.50
C ARG A 88 8.29 3.46 -10.47
N LYS A 89 8.80 3.18 -9.29
CA LYS A 89 10.03 2.41 -9.09
C LYS A 89 9.74 1.01 -8.57
N PHE A 90 8.52 0.53 -8.78
CA PHE A 90 8.08 -0.76 -8.25
C PHE A 90 9.03 -1.90 -8.64
N GLU A 91 9.58 -1.89 -9.85
CA GLU A 91 10.50 -2.93 -10.31
C GLU A 91 11.78 -2.98 -9.47
N LYS A 92 12.11 -1.91 -8.75
CA LYS A 92 13.30 -1.84 -7.92
C LYS A 92 13.07 -2.34 -6.49
N TRP A 93 11.84 -2.21 -5.98
CA TRP A 93 11.57 -2.63 -4.60
C TRP A 93 10.55 -3.77 -4.48
N GLY A 94 9.68 -3.93 -5.47
CA GLY A 94 8.67 -5.00 -5.44
C GLY A 94 9.24 -6.40 -5.20
N PRO A 95 10.38 -6.77 -5.85
CA PRO A 95 10.97 -8.10 -5.61
C PRO A 95 11.40 -8.37 -4.17
N HIS A 96 11.51 -7.33 -3.34
CA HIS A 96 11.89 -7.48 -1.93
C HIS A 96 10.68 -7.60 -1.00
N LEU A 97 9.47 -7.53 -1.53
CA LEU A 97 8.27 -7.70 -0.73
C LEU A 97 8.17 -9.14 -0.23
N ASP A 98 7.76 -9.30 1.02
CA ASP A 98 7.68 -10.59 1.68
C ASP A 98 6.39 -10.66 2.52
N ILE A 99 5.26 -10.57 1.83
CA ILE A 99 3.93 -10.73 2.42
C ILE A 99 3.08 -11.57 1.48
N GLU A 100 2.01 -12.14 1.99
CA GLU A 100 1.14 -13.01 1.19
C GLU A 100 0.20 -12.25 0.29
N THR A 101 -0.32 -11.11 0.75
CA THR A 101 -1.27 -10.31 -0.02
C THR A 101 -0.58 -9.69 -1.23
N PRO A 102 -1.16 -9.80 -2.44
CA PRO A 102 -0.59 -9.17 -3.63
C PRO A 102 -0.47 -7.66 -3.46
N VAL A 103 0.65 -7.12 -3.95
CA VAL A 103 0.93 -5.68 -3.95
C VAL A 103 1.16 -5.24 -5.38
N MET A 104 0.46 -4.20 -5.81
CA MET A 104 0.52 -3.72 -7.18
C MET A 104 0.73 -2.21 -7.21
N PRO A 105 1.54 -1.72 -8.18
CA PRO A 105 1.66 -0.28 -8.35
C PRO A 105 0.41 0.26 -9.05
N ALA A 106 0.05 1.49 -8.73
CA ALA A 106 -1.08 2.17 -9.34
C ALA A 106 -0.62 3.50 -9.91
N GLN A 107 -0.96 3.76 -11.18
CA GLN A 107 -0.73 5.04 -11.82
C GLN A 107 -2.08 5.75 -11.88
N LEU A 108 -2.35 6.57 -10.88
CA LEU A 108 -3.66 7.16 -10.69
C LEU A 108 -3.62 8.66 -10.98
N ARG A 109 -4.59 9.13 -11.76
CA ARG A 109 -4.71 10.55 -12.10
C ARG A 109 -5.93 11.19 -11.47
N ASN A 110 -6.95 10.40 -11.12
CA ASN A 110 -8.18 10.90 -10.52
C ASN A 110 -8.91 9.77 -9.79
N ARG A 111 -10.00 10.12 -9.09
CA ARG A 111 -10.77 9.16 -8.30
C ARG A 111 -11.32 8.00 -9.14
N ALA A 112 -11.81 8.30 -10.34
CA ALA A 112 -12.34 7.26 -11.21
C ALA A 112 -11.25 6.27 -11.61
N GLY A 113 -10.02 6.76 -11.87
CA GLY A 113 -8.88 5.92 -12.16
C GLY A 113 -8.51 5.03 -10.97
N ILE A 114 -8.62 5.55 -9.74
CA ILE A 114 -8.36 4.79 -8.52
C ILE A 114 -9.33 3.62 -8.42
N VAL A 115 -10.62 3.88 -8.57
CA VAL A 115 -11.65 2.84 -8.48
C VAL A 115 -11.45 1.80 -9.58
N GLY A 116 -11.21 2.24 -10.82
CA GLY A 116 -10.99 1.33 -11.94
C GLY A 116 -9.77 0.45 -11.74
N ALA A 117 -8.66 1.04 -11.26
CA ALA A 117 -7.45 0.29 -10.98
C ALA A 117 -7.65 -0.74 -9.87
N ALA A 118 -8.37 -0.36 -8.81
CA ALA A 118 -8.66 -1.27 -7.71
C ALA A 118 -9.51 -2.46 -8.16
N MET A 119 -10.54 -2.20 -8.97
CA MET A 119 -11.40 -3.27 -9.48
C MET A 119 -10.65 -4.19 -10.43
N ALA A 120 -9.83 -3.63 -11.32
CA ALA A 120 -9.04 -4.41 -12.25
C ALA A 120 -8.04 -5.29 -11.51
N ALA A 121 -7.40 -4.77 -10.46
CA ALA A 121 -6.45 -5.53 -9.65
C ALA A 121 -7.12 -6.74 -9.00
N VAL A 122 -8.30 -6.54 -8.41
CA VAL A 122 -9.04 -7.64 -7.78
C VAL A 122 -9.50 -8.66 -8.82
N ASP A 123 -10.02 -8.20 -9.95
CA ASP A 123 -10.48 -9.10 -11.01
C ASP A 123 -9.33 -9.94 -11.57
N GLY A 124 -8.12 -9.37 -11.66
CA GLY A 124 -6.94 -10.10 -12.12
C GLY A 124 -6.46 -11.15 -11.13
N LEU A 125 -6.91 -11.10 -9.87
CA LEU A 125 -6.52 -12.06 -8.82
C LEU A 125 -7.49 -13.23 -8.70
N LYS A 126 -8.61 -13.21 -9.40
CA LYS A 126 -9.57 -14.31 -9.33
C LYS A 126 -9.00 -15.56 -9.95
N PRO A 127 -9.18 -16.69 -9.29
CA PRO A 127 -8.76 -17.96 -9.86
C PRO A 127 -9.54 -18.32 -11.12
#